data_330471f237d17ab29f7d13e4d85f3381
#
_entry.id   330471f237d17ab29f7d13e4d85f3381
#
_cell.length_a   1.000
_cell.length_b   1.000
_cell.length_c   1.000
_cell.angle_alpha   90.00
_cell.angle_beta   90.00
_cell.angle_gamma   90.00
#
_symmetry.space_group_name_H-M   'P 1'
#
loop_
_entity.id
_entity.type
_entity.pdbx_description
1 polymer ?
#
loop_
_entity_poly.entity_id
_entity_poly.type
_entity_poly.pdbx_seq_one_letter_code
_entity_poly.pdbx_strand_id
1 'polypeptide(L)'
;MSAAAGTVTTEWPACLPKQAMFPPVSILTPTYNRRRFLPWLMECIRAQTYPRERMEWVVFDDGTDCVRDLLEPVAKEFNLVYIRSETKLNIGEKRNRLHVAARGTILVNMDDDDYYAAERVACAVQTLLAKKVELVGSTRNILYYTDDESIWEVGPYNANHGTFGTMAYTKKYAITHPCDPTVVFAEEISFTNNYKTPLAQLNPEKVMLVICHSENTFSKSKLRDAPSPVMRKTGLKLRSFIRKKEMRDFYSHA
;
A
#
# COMPACT_ATOMS: atom_id res chain seq x y z
N MET A 1 -20.02 -27.36 -11.98
CA MET A 1 -20.76 -26.20 -11.44
C MET A 1 -19.78 -25.05 -11.38
N SER A 2 -19.91 -24.09 -12.31
CA SER A 2 -19.03 -22.92 -12.45
C SER A 2 -19.38 -21.90 -11.38
N ALA A 3 -18.46 -21.59 -10.48
CA ALA A 3 -18.61 -20.47 -9.55
C ALA A 3 -18.41 -19.17 -10.33
N ALA A 4 -19.48 -18.40 -10.51
CA ALA A 4 -19.44 -17.09 -11.11
C ALA A 4 -18.53 -16.15 -10.30
N ALA A 5 -17.48 -15.65 -10.93
CA ALA A 5 -16.68 -14.55 -10.43
C ALA A 5 -17.57 -13.32 -10.33
N GLY A 6 -17.96 -12.95 -9.10
CA GLY A 6 -18.73 -11.75 -8.86
C GLY A 6 -17.93 -10.52 -9.26
N THR A 7 -18.30 -9.89 -10.34
CA THR A 7 -17.81 -8.56 -10.74
C THR A 7 -18.20 -7.58 -9.65
N VAL A 8 -17.24 -7.04 -8.93
CA VAL A 8 -17.46 -5.93 -8.00
C VAL A 8 -17.74 -4.70 -8.88
N THR A 9 -19.02 -4.36 -9.01
CA THR A 9 -19.44 -3.12 -9.67
C THR A 9 -18.87 -1.93 -8.91
N THR A 10 -18.27 -0.98 -9.61
CA THR A 10 -17.69 0.25 -9.10
C THR A 10 -18.73 1.31 -8.68
N GLU A 11 -20.00 0.93 -8.60
CA GLU A 11 -21.08 1.84 -8.24
C GLU A 11 -21.24 1.94 -6.72
N TRP A 12 -21.19 3.17 -6.22
CA TRP A 12 -21.47 3.49 -4.84
C TRP A 12 -22.95 3.28 -4.53
N PRO A 13 -23.31 2.77 -3.31
CA PRO A 13 -24.72 2.67 -2.93
C PRO A 13 -25.38 4.06 -2.98
N ALA A 14 -26.44 4.20 -3.75
CA ALA A 14 -27.11 5.49 -4.02
C ALA A 14 -27.75 6.17 -2.78
N CYS A 15 -27.74 5.53 -1.62
CA CYS A 15 -28.47 5.96 -0.43
C CYS A 15 -27.63 6.63 0.67
N LEU A 16 -26.30 6.78 0.50
CA LEU A 16 -25.45 7.43 1.51
C LEU A 16 -25.26 8.92 1.20
N PRO A 17 -25.30 9.83 2.22
CA PRO A 17 -24.90 11.23 2.04
C PRO A 17 -23.50 11.30 1.44
N LYS A 18 -23.24 12.25 0.52
CA LYS A 18 -21.92 12.41 -0.14
C LYS A 18 -20.73 12.41 0.83
N GLN A 19 -20.89 13.01 2.01
CA GLN A 19 -19.84 13.01 3.05
C GLN A 19 -19.59 11.63 3.66
N ALA A 20 -20.62 10.80 3.82
CA ALA A 20 -20.48 9.42 4.31
C ALA A 20 -19.93 8.47 3.24
N MET A 21 -20.17 8.77 1.95
CA MET A 21 -19.63 8.00 0.81
C MET A 21 -18.12 8.15 0.67
N PHE A 22 -17.56 9.32 1.01
CA PHE A 22 -16.13 9.62 0.88
C PHE A 22 -15.54 10.06 2.23
N PRO A 23 -15.33 9.12 3.18
CA PRO A 23 -14.69 9.46 4.45
C PRO A 23 -13.28 10.02 4.21
N PRO A 24 -12.74 10.86 5.13
CA PRO A 24 -11.37 11.34 5.03
C PRO A 24 -10.37 10.18 5.09
N VAL A 25 -9.40 10.20 4.18
CA VAL A 25 -8.35 9.18 4.04
C VAL A 25 -6.98 9.79 4.28
N SER A 26 -6.14 9.10 5.05
CA SER A 26 -4.70 9.38 5.12
C SER A 26 -3.95 8.28 4.38
N ILE A 27 -3.17 8.67 3.37
CA ILE A 27 -2.18 7.80 2.71
C ILE A 27 -0.93 7.84 3.58
N LEU A 28 -0.39 6.67 3.95
CA LEU A 28 0.73 6.54 4.89
C LEU A 28 1.96 6.01 4.19
N THR A 29 3.06 6.77 4.24
CA THR A 29 4.33 6.40 3.60
C THR A 29 5.48 6.54 4.58
N PRO A 30 6.09 5.44 5.04
CA PRO A 30 7.42 5.47 5.65
C PRO A 30 8.46 5.56 4.53
N THR A 31 9.51 6.38 4.72
CA THR A 31 10.62 6.48 3.76
C THR A 31 11.96 6.51 4.48
N TYR A 32 12.99 5.92 3.84
CA TYR A 32 14.35 5.92 4.31
C TYR A 32 15.33 5.82 3.14
N ASN A 33 15.96 6.94 2.74
CA ASN A 33 16.91 7.00 1.62
C ASN A 33 16.30 6.51 0.28
N ARG A 34 15.06 6.89 0.01
CA ARG A 34 14.27 6.46 -1.17
C ARG A 34 13.86 7.62 -2.07
N ARG A 35 14.64 8.71 -2.05
CA ARG A 35 14.37 9.94 -2.83
C ARG A 35 13.96 9.66 -4.27
N ARG A 36 14.63 8.74 -4.96
CA ARG A 36 14.39 8.45 -6.38
C ARG A 36 13.03 7.84 -6.69
N PHE A 37 12.38 7.20 -5.70
CA PHE A 37 11.06 6.58 -5.85
C PHE A 37 9.91 7.55 -5.62
N LEU A 38 10.08 8.56 -4.76
CA LEU A 38 9.01 9.47 -4.35
C LEU A 38 8.32 10.20 -5.51
N PRO A 39 8.99 10.66 -6.59
CA PRO A 39 8.30 11.25 -7.73
C PRO A 39 7.27 10.29 -8.36
N TRP A 40 7.55 8.99 -8.38
CA TRP A 40 6.66 7.98 -8.94
C TRP A 40 5.52 7.63 -8.00
N LEU A 41 5.77 7.61 -6.69
CA LEU A 41 4.69 7.51 -5.71
C LEU A 41 3.73 8.72 -5.79
N MET A 42 4.25 9.94 -5.96
CA MET A 42 3.41 11.12 -6.21
C MET A 42 2.51 10.94 -7.43
N GLU A 43 3.02 10.37 -8.53
CA GLU A 43 2.21 10.06 -9.72
C GLU A 43 1.13 9.03 -9.40
N CYS A 44 1.43 7.99 -8.59
CA CYS A 44 0.42 7.03 -8.14
C CYS A 44 -0.66 7.70 -7.29
N ILE A 45 -0.30 8.63 -6.39
CA ILE A 45 -1.26 9.38 -5.56
C ILE A 45 -2.08 10.34 -6.43
N ARG A 46 -1.49 11.01 -7.42
CA ARG A 46 -2.21 11.87 -8.39
C ARG A 46 -3.24 11.10 -9.20
N ALA A 47 -2.92 9.86 -9.54
CA ALA A 47 -3.78 8.99 -10.34
C ALA A 47 -4.96 8.40 -9.56
N GLN A 48 -5.02 8.55 -8.23
CA GLN A 48 -6.10 7.96 -7.44
C GLN A 48 -7.47 8.48 -7.86
N THR A 49 -8.42 7.56 -8.02
CA THR A 49 -9.81 7.87 -8.39
C THR A 49 -10.66 8.33 -7.20
N TYR A 50 -10.11 8.34 -6.01
CA TYR A 50 -10.76 8.88 -4.81
C TYR A 50 -10.71 10.42 -4.80
N PRO A 51 -11.74 11.15 -4.27
CA PRO A 51 -11.72 12.61 -4.24
C PRO A 51 -10.51 13.17 -3.52
N ARG A 52 -9.75 14.02 -4.23
CA ARG A 52 -8.46 14.56 -3.73
C ARG A 52 -8.63 15.38 -2.46
N GLU A 53 -9.67 16.16 -2.36
CA GLU A 53 -10.01 16.98 -1.19
C GLU A 53 -10.35 16.17 0.06
N ARG A 54 -10.50 14.86 -0.11
CA ARG A 54 -10.76 13.90 0.97
C ARG A 54 -9.52 13.08 1.32
N MET A 55 -8.38 13.35 0.70
CA MET A 55 -7.12 12.68 0.95
C MET A 55 -6.09 13.62 1.57
N GLU A 56 -5.29 13.12 2.49
CA GLU A 56 -4.01 13.70 2.90
C GLU A 56 -2.90 12.66 2.70
N TRP A 57 -1.69 13.14 2.53
CA TRP A 57 -0.51 12.27 2.47
C TRP A 57 0.37 12.51 3.70
N VAL A 58 0.61 11.46 4.48
CA VAL A 58 1.42 11.49 5.70
C VAL A 58 2.72 10.74 5.41
N VAL A 59 3.84 11.45 5.47
CA VAL A 59 5.17 10.89 5.20
C VAL A 59 6.00 10.93 6.48
N PHE A 60 6.59 9.80 6.82
CA PHE A 60 7.59 9.69 7.89
C PHE A 60 8.96 9.41 7.28
N ASP A 61 9.87 10.37 7.38
CA ASP A 61 11.22 10.31 6.83
C ASP A 61 12.25 10.24 7.97
N ASP A 62 13.01 9.15 8.00
CA ASP A 62 14.13 8.98 8.91
C ASP A 62 15.45 8.65 8.17
N GLY A 63 15.48 8.96 6.87
CA GLY A 63 16.66 8.77 6.03
C GLY A 63 17.77 9.78 6.33
N THR A 64 19.00 9.44 5.97
CA THR A 64 20.12 10.38 5.99
C THR A 64 20.02 11.40 4.86
N ASP A 65 19.39 11.02 3.74
CA ASP A 65 19.01 11.92 2.64
C ASP A 65 17.59 12.44 2.90
N CYS A 66 17.50 13.63 3.51
CA CYS A 66 16.27 14.31 3.85
C CYS A 66 15.50 14.71 2.58
N VAL A 67 14.26 14.26 2.43
CA VAL A 67 13.45 14.50 1.23
C VAL A 67 12.50 15.71 1.33
N ARG A 68 12.69 16.58 2.33
CA ARG A 68 11.87 17.77 2.56
C ARG A 68 11.80 18.67 1.33
N ASP A 69 12.93 18.96 0.72
CA ASP A 69 13.06 19.81 -0.47
C ASP A 69 12.23 19.30 -1.66
N LEU A 70 12.09 17.98 -1.78
CA LEU A 70 11.27 17.34 -2.81
C LEU A 70 9.76 17.44 -2.50
N LEU A 71 9.39 17.38 -1.22
CA LEU A 71 7.99 17.27 -0.79
C LEU A 71 7.34 18.63 -0.51
N GLU A 72 8.07 19.62 0.01
CA GLU A 72 7.52 20.95 0.32
C GLU A 72 6.87 21.66 -0.88
N PRO A 73 7.43 21.64 -2.11
CA PRO A 73 6.81 22.27 -3.27
C PRO A 73 5.41 21.73 -3.60
N VAL A 74 5.13 20.48 -3.26
CA VAL A 74 3.85 19.80 -3.53
C VAL A 74 2.96 19.65 -2.30
N ALA A 75 3.35 20.25 -1.17
CA ALA A 75 2.66 20.08 0.11
C ALA A 75 1.18 20.45 0.07
N LYS A 76 0.82 21.55 -0.60
CA LYS A 76 -0.57 21.97 -0.76
C LYS A 76 -1.37 21.03 -1.66
N GLU A 77 -0.73 20.50 -2.71
CA GLU A 77 -1.37 19.58 -3.64
C GLU A 77 -1.82 18.30 -2.94
N PHE A 78 -1.03 17.80 -2.00
CA PHE A 78 -1.28 16.51 -1.34
C PHE A 78 -1.86 16.64 0.08
N ASN A 79 -2.16 17.85 0.58
CA ASN A 79 -2.45 18.06 2.00
C ASN A 79 -1.39 17.36 2.87
N LEU A 80 -0.12 17.60 2.58
CA LEU A 80 1.02 16.86 3.11
C LEU A 80 1.19 17.09 4.61
N VAL A 81 1.38 15.99 5.35
CA VAL A 81 1.91 15.97 6.72
C VAL A 81 3.28 15.30 6.65
N TYR A 82 4.34 16.08 6.81
CA TYR A 82 5.72 15.59 6.76
C TYR A 82 6.31 15.53 8.16
N ILE A 83 6.80 14.36 8.54
CA ILE A 83 7.41 14.08 9.84
C ILE A 83 8.85 13.66 9.60
N ARG A 84 9.77 14.35 10.25
CA ARG A 84 11.20 14.07 10.17
C ARG A 84 11.70 13.47 11.48
N SER A 85 12.54 12.44 11.39
CA SER A 85 13.34 11.92 12.48
C SER A 85 14.81 11.91 12.07
N GLU A 86 15.69 12.40 12.93
CA GLU A 86 17.15 12.35 12.73
C GLU A 86 17.72 10.95 13.08
N THR A 87 16.92 10.12 13.73
CA THR A 87 17.31 8.77 14.11
C THR A 87 16.48 7.75 13.32
N LYS A 88 17.16 6.79 12.70
CA LYS A 88 16.51 5.67 12.02
C LYS A 88 15.69 4.85 13.02
N LEU A 89 14.44 4.59 12.68
CA LEU A 89 13.52 3.78 13.49
C LEU A 89 13.23 2.44 12.80
N ASN A 90 12.77 1.48 13.59
CA ASN A 90 12.23 0.24 13.07
C ASN A 90 10.89 0.49 12.38
N ILE A 91 10.52 -0.36 11.42
CA ILE A 91 9.30 -0.16 10.62
C ILE A 91 8.03 -0.15 11.47
N GLY A 92 7.93 -1.01 12.49
CA GLY A 92 6.78 -1.01 13.39
C GLY A 92 6.56 0.33 14.11
N GLU A 93 7.63 0.94 14.60
CA GLU A 93 7.58 2.27 15.23
C GLU A 93 7.20 3.37 14.22
N LYS A 94 7.74 3.32 12.99
CA LYS A 94 7.36 4.26 11.93
C LYS A 94 5.87 4.18 11.62
N ARG A 95 5.31 2.97 11.48
CA ARG A 95 3.88 2.75 11.25
C ARG A 95 3.05 3.37 12.38
N ASN A 96 3.42 3.13 13.64
CA ASN A 96 2.73 3.70 14.79
C ASN A 96 2.74 5.24 14.79
N ARG A 97 3.85 5.87 14.43
CA ARG A 97 3.95 7.33 14.33
C ARG A 97 3.12 7.89 13.19
N LEU A 98 3.07 7.22 12.05
CA LEU A 98 2.18 7.55 10.94
C LEU A 98 0.72 7.47 11.37
N HIS A 99 0.31 6.41 12.10
CA HIS A 99 -1.06 6.25 12.62
C HIS A 99 -1.49 7.40 13.53
N VAL A 100 -0.60 7.84 14.42
CA VAL A 100 -0.86 8.96 15.34
C VAL A 100 -1.02 10.27 14.58
N ALA A 101 -0.15 10.54 13.61
CA ALA A 101 -0.13 11.79 12.86
C ALA A 101 -1.29 11.93 11.85
N ALA A 102 -1.79 10.81 11.36
CA ALA A 102 -2.89 10.78 10.39
C ALA A 102 -4.17 11.41 10.95
N ARG A 103 -4.88 12.19 10.13
CA ARG A 103 -6.17 12.84 10.48
C ARG A 103 -7.37 12.14 9.86
N GLY A 104 -7.15 11.36 8.81
CA GLY A 104 -8.20 10.59 8.15
C GLY A 104 -8.83 9.54 9.06
N THR A 105 -10.08 9.20 8.81
CA THR A 105 -10.78 8.11 9.52
C THR A 105 -10.43 6.74 8.95
N ILE A 106 -9.94 6.70 7.72
CA ILE A 106 -9.41 5.52 7.06
C ILE A 106 -7.93 5.77 6.71
N LEU A 107 -7.10 4.80 7.01
CA LEU A 107 -5.66 4.82 6.75
C LEU A 107 -5.34 3.81 5.64
N VAL A 108 -4.56 4.23 4.65
CA VAL A 108 -4.18 3.43 3.48
C VAL A 108 -2.67 3.43 3.35
N ASN A 109 -2.04 2.27 3.46
CA ASN A 109 -0.59 2.18 3.26
C ASN A 109 -0.23 2.30 1.78
N MET A 110 0.78 3.12 1.50
CA MET A 110 1.49 3.18 0.23
C MET A 110 2.98 3.38 0.54
N ASP A 111 3.74 2.29 0.44
CA ASP A 111 5.20 2.31 0.64
C ASP A 111 5.87 3.06 -0.53
N ASP A 112 7.08 3.55 -0.32
CA ASP A 112 7.69 4.52 -1.22
C ASP A 112 8.23 3.91 -2.53
N ASP A 113 8.51 2.60 -2.57
CA ASP A 113 9.18 1.89 -3.65
C ASP A 113 8.28 1.00 -4.53
N ASP A 114 6.98 0.95 -4.26
CA ASP A 114 6.01 0.12 -5.00
C ASP A 114 5.13 0.95 -5.97
N TYR A 115 4.51 0.26 -6.93
CA TYR A 115 3.48 0.87 -7.80
C TYR A 115 2.08 0.60 -7.26
N TYR A 116 1.24 1.62 -7.22
CA TYR A 116 -0.16 1.54 -6.76
C TYR A 116 -1.13 1.84 -7.89
N ALA A 117 -2.15 0.96 -8.01
CA ALA A 117 -3.22 1.14 -8.99
C ALA A 117 -4.05 2.41 -8.68
N ALA A 118 -4.63 3.00 -9.71
CA ALA A 118 -5.46 4.21 -9.56
C ALA A 118 -6.68 3.99 -8.65
N GLU A 119 -7.16 2.76 -8.55
CA GLU A 119 -8.29 2.38 -7.70
C GLU A 119 -7.92 2.03 -6.26
N ARG A 120 -6.64 2.09 -5.89
CA ARG A 120 -6.14 1.62 -4.59
C ARG A 120 -6.94 2.15 -3.41
N VAL A 121 -7.11 3.48 -3.33
CA VAL A 121 -7.84 4.11 -2.23
C VAL A 121 -9.33 3.83 -2.32
N ALA A 122 -9.93 4.00 -3.49
CA ALA A 122 -11.36 3.78 -3.69
C ALA A 122 -11.76 2.33 -3.38
N CYS A 123 -11.02 1.34 -3.88
CA CYS A 123 -11.26 -0.08 -3.63
C CYS A 123 -11.18 -0.42 -2.13
N ALA A 124 -10.19 0.12 -1.42
CA ALA A 124 -10.03 -0.09 0.01
C ALA A 124 -11.21 0.47 0.80
N VAL A 125 -11.57 1.74 0.55
CA VAL A 125 -12.69 2.41 1.23
C VAL A 125 -14.02 1.70 0.96
N GLN A 126 -14.30 1.39 -0.31
CA GLN A 126 -15.51 0.66 -0.70
C GLN A 126 -15.63 -0.67 0.03
N THR A 127 -14.53 -1.42 0.10
CA THR A 127 -14.55 -2.74 0.74
C THR A 127 -14.77 -2.63 2.25
N LEU A 128 -14.08 -1.69 2.93
CA LEU A 128 -14.28 -1.43 4.36
C LEU A 128 -15.76 -1.11 4.67
N LEU A 129 -16.36 -0.20 3.90
CA LEU A 129 -17.74 0.23 4.10
C LEU A 129 -18.76 -0.86 3.76
N ALA A 130 -18.60 -1.51 2.59
CA ALA A 130 -19.54 -2.53 2.12
C ALA A 130 -19.53 -3.79 2.98
N LYS A 131 -18.34 -4.21 3.45
CA LYS A 131 -18.19 -5.39 4.32
C LYS A 131 -18.35 -5.07 5.80
N LYS A 132 -18.42 -3.79 6.18
CA LYS A 132 -18.50 -3.33 7.58
C LYS A 132 -17.39 -3.91 8.45
N VAL A 133 -16.17 -3.91 7.92
CA VAL A 133 -14.95 -4.40 8.60
C VAL A 133 -14.01 -3.24 8.92
N GLU A 134 -13.11 -3.43 9.86
CA GLU A 134 -12.12 -2.41 10.25
C GLU A 134 -10.79 -2.58 9.51
N LEU A 135 -10.57 -3.71 8.82
CA LEU A 135 -9.31 -4.06 8.16
C LEU A 135 -9.57 -4.72 6.80
N VAL A 136 -8.85 -4.28 5.79
CA VAL A 136 -8.80 -4.90 4.45
C VAL A 136 -7.34 -5.03 4.00
N GLY A 137 -7.09 -5.98 3.12
CA GLY A 137 -5.75 -6.20 2.56
C GLY A 137 -5.80 -7.26 1.48
N SER A 138 -4.66 -7.72 1.00
CA SER A 138 -4.61 -8.81 0.03
C SER A 138 -3.68 -9.93 0.50
N THR A 139 -4.19 -11.17 0.49
CA THR A 139 -3.39 -12.37 0.71
C THR A 139 -2.66 -12.82 -0.57
N ARG A 140 -3.02 -12.22 -1.71
CA ARG A 140 -2.35 -12.38 -2.99
C ARG A 140 -1.55 -11.13 -3.30
N ASN A 141 -0.29 -11.29 -3.74
CA ASN A 141 0.55 -10.19 -4.18
C ASN A 141 1.05 -10.46 -5.59
N ILE A 142 1.20 -9.40 -6.36
CA ILE A 142 1.81 -9.45 -7.70
C ILE A 142 3.18 -8.78 -7.57
N LEU A 143 4.24 -9.54 -7.89
CA LEU A 143 5.62 -9.14 -7.74
C LEU A 143 6.26 -8.97 -9.11
N TYR A 144 6.89 -7.82 -9.35
CA TYR A 144 7.71 -7.57 -10.52
C TYR A 144 9.18 -7.59 -10.12
N TYR A 145 9.96 -8.49 -10.70
CA TYR A 145 11.39 -8.59 -10.50
C TYR A 145 12.13 -7.77 -11.54
N THR A 146 12.92 -6.79 -11.08
CA THR A 146 13.60 -5.83 -11.96
C THR A 146 14.79 -6.46 -12.70
N ASP A 147 15.40 -7.50 -12.15
CA ASP A 147 16.58 -8.17 -12.68
C ASP A 147 16.31 -9.07 -13.91
N ASP A 148 15.10 -9.65 -14.03
CA ASP A 148 14.70 -10.50 -15.15
C ASP A 148 13.37 -10.11 -15.80
N GLU A 149 12.80 -8.98 -15.39
CA GLU A 149 11.52 -8.44 -15.84
C GLU A 149 10.34 -9.41 -15.72
N SER A 150 10.46 -10.40 -14.84
CA SER A 150 9.41 -11.39 -14.64
C SER A 150 8.36 -10.91 -13.64
N ILE A 151 7.11 -11.32 -13.89
CA ILE A 151 6.00 -11.05 -12.95
C ILE A 151 5.51 -12.37 -12.38
N TRP A 152 5.44 -12.40 -11.06
CA TRP A 152 5.01 -13.54 -10.28
C TRP A 152 3.80 -13.17 -9.42
N GLU A 153 2.96 -14.14 -9.19
CA GLU A 153 1.88 -14.05 -8.20
C GLU A 153 2.21 -14.97 -7.03
N VAL A 154 2.02 -14.47 -5.82
CA VAL A 154 2.20 -15.22 -4.58
C VAL A 154 0.93 -15.18 -3.75
N GLY A 155 0.54 -16.30 -3.17
CA GLY A 155 -0.70 -16.51 -2.45
C GLY A 155 -1.77 -17.19 -3.30
N PRO A 156 -3.00 -17.40 -2.76
CA PRO A 156 -3.41 -16.97 -1.42
C PRO A 156 -2.79 -17.82 -0.31
N TYR A 157 -2.55 -17.22 0.86
CA TYR A 157 -2.14 -17.94 2.07
C TYR A 157 -3.37 -18.38 2.88
N ASN A 158 -3.95 -17.48 3.67
CA ASN A 158 -5.18 -17.73 4.41
C ASN A 158 -6.14 -16.53 4.35
N ALA A 159 -7.38 -16.71 4.81
CA ALA A 159 -8.43 -15.72 4.66
C ALA A 159 -8.13 -14.39 5.37
N ASN A 160 -7.41 -14.42 6.48
CA ASN A 160 -7.08 -13.23 7.27
C ASN A 160 -5.66 -12.71 7.01
N HIS A 161 -4.94 -13.33 6.05
CA HIS A 161 -3.61 -12.88 5.68
C HIS A 161 -3.69 -11.66 4.75
N GLY A 162 -2.75 -10.75 4.90
CA GLY A 162 -2.43 -9.66 3.98
C GLY A 162 -1.05 -9.14 4.32
N THR A 163 -0.29 -8.66 3.34
CA THR A 163 0.96 -7.94 3.59
C THR A 163 0.68 -6.49 3.91
N PHE A 164 1.49 -5.87 4.75
CA PHE A 164 1.21 -4.54 5.29
C PHE A 164 1.00 -3.48 4.20
N GLY A 165 1.80 -3.47 3.14
CA GLY A 165 1.66 -2.55 2.00
C GLY A 165 0.31 -2.64 1.28
N THR A 166 -0.36 -3.82 1.35
CA THR A 166 -1.71 -3.98 0.77
C THR A 166 -2.82 -3.51 1.71
N MET A 167 -2.55 -3.32 3.00
CA MET A 167 -3.58 -3.05 4.00
C MET A 167 -4.12 -1.62 3.95
N ALA A 168 -5.40 -1.53 4.27
CA ALA A 168 -6.07 -0.30 4.70
C ALA A 168 -7.02 -0.63 5.85
N TYR A 169 -7.25 0.32 6.74
CA TYR A 169 -7.96 0.08 7.98
C TYR A 169 -8.54 1.36 8.55
N THR A 170 -9.46 1.22 9.51
CA THR A 170 -9.95 2.39 10.26
C THR A 170 -8.85 2.92 11.17
N LYS A 171 -8.82 4.25 11.38
CA LYS A 171 -7.89 4.86 12.35
C LYS A 171 -8.12 4.30 13.75
N LYS A 172 -9.38 4.02 14.11
CA LYS A 172 -9.72 3.41 15.40
C LYS A 172 -9.00 2.07 15.58
N TYR A 173 -9.05 1.20 14.57
CA TYR A 173 -8.34 -0.08 14.58
C TYR A 173 -6.83 0.12 14.78
N ALA A 174 -6.21 1.00 14.00
CA ALA A 174 -4.77 1.25 14.06
C ALA A 174 -4.28 1.70 15.45
N ILE A 175 -5.05 2.57 16.11
CA ILE A 175 -4.69 3.07 17.45
C ILE A 175 -4.85 1.98 18.53
N THR A 176 -5.80 1.08 18.37
CA THR A 176 -6.04 -0.01 19.35
C THR A 176 -5.20 -1.26 19.09
N HIS A 177 -4.60 -1.38 17.91
CA HIS A 177 -3.75 -2.51 17.50
C HIS A 177 -2.41 -1.99 16.95
N PRO A 178 -1.53 -1.42 17.80
CA PRO A 178 -0.25 -0.92 17.33
C PRO A 178 0.62 -2.05 16.78
N CYS A 179 1.46 -1.72 15.81
CA CYS A 179 2.54 -2.60 15.39
C CYS A 179 3.55 -2.77 16.53
N ASP A 180 4.20 -3.93 16.62
CA ASP A 180 5.34 -4.10 17.52
C ASP A 180 6.45 -3.12 17.10
N PRO A 181 6.85 -2.16 17.96
CA PRO A 181 7.82 -1.12 17.59
C PRO A 181 9.24 -1.67 17.37
N THR A 182 9.50 -2.91 17.76
CA THR A 182 10.84 -3.52 17.66
C THR A 182 11.10 -4.24 16.35
N VAL A 183 10.06 -4.49 15.53
CA VAL A 183 10.20 -5.25 14.28
C VAL A 183 10.79 -4.40 13.17
N VAL A 184 11.63 -5.04 12.34
CA VAL A 184 12.27 -4.46 11.16
C VAL A 184 11.62 -4.91 9.84
N PHE A 185 10.73 -5.89 9.90
CA PHE A 185 9.86 -6.39 8.82
C PHE A 185 8.73 -7.22 9.42
N ALA A 186 7.71 -7.56 8.60
CA ALA A 186 6.55 -8.38 8.97
C ALA A 186 5.72 -7.80 10.14
N GLU A 187 5.59 -6.48 10.16
CA GLU A 187 4.82 -5.73 11.16
C GLU A 187 3.33 -6.10 11.17
N GLU A 188 2.83 -6.68 10.07
CA GLU A 188 1.46 -7.20 9.97
C GLU A 188 1.15 -8.30 10.97
N ILE A 189 2.15 -9.06 11.43
CA ILE A 189 1.95 -10.16 12.39
C ILE A 189 1.38 -9.62 13.71
N SER A 190 2.02 -8.61 14.29
CA SER A 190 1.54 -7.98 15.52
C SER A 190 0.25 -7.21 15.29
N PHE A 191 0.18 -6.45 14.19
CA PHE A 191 -0.95 -5.60 13.82
C PHE A 191 -2.25 -6.38 13.62
N THR A 192 -2.19 -7.61 13.11
CA THR A 192 -3.35 -8.48 12.88
C THR A 192 -3.55 -9.52 13.98
N ASN A 193 -2.86 -9.40 15.11
CA ASN A 193 -2.91 -10.39 16.18
C ASN A 193 -2.61 -11.81 15.64
N ASN A 194 -1.47 -11.99 14.97
CA ASN A 194 -1.07 -13.23 14.31
C ASN A 194 -2.13 -13.73 13.29
N TYR A 195 -2.64 -12.84 12.45
CA TYR A 195 -3.68 -13.11 11.45
C TYR A 195 -4.98 -13.67 12.02
N LYS A 196 -5.27 -13.41 13.30
CA LYS A 196 -6.54 -13.77 13.92
C LYS A 196 -7.63 -12.72 13.68
N THR A 197 -7.24 -11.47 13.44
CA THR A 197 -8.19 -10.41 13.12
C THR A 197 -8.83 -10.66 11.76
N PRO A 198 -10.16 -10.65 11.65
CA PRO A 198 -10.82 -10.77 10.36
C PRO A 198 -10.42 -9.66 9.41
N LEU A 199 -10.04 -10.04 8.19
CA LEU A 199 -9.60 -9.15 7.12
C LEU A 199 -10.42 -9.42 5.86
N ALA A 200 -11.02 -8.38 5.27
CA ALA A 200 -11.67 -8.54 3.99
C ALA A 200 -10.65 -8.41 2.84
N GLN A 201 -10.69 -9.37 1.92
CA GLN A 201 -9.73 -9.47 0.83
C GLN A 201 -10.01 -8.45 -0.28
N LEU A 202 -8.94 -7.80 -0.76
CA LEU A 202 -8.92 -6.91 -1.91
C LEU A 202 -8.45 -7.65 -3.17
N ASN A 203 -8.87 -7.17 -4.34
CA ASN A 203 -8.31 -7.63 -5.61
C ASN A 203 -6.88 -7.08 -5.76
N PRO A 204 -5.82 -7.92 -5.83
CA PRO A 204 -4.43 -7.49 -5.87
C PRO A 204 -4.13 -6.55 -7.06
N GLU A 205 -4.76 -6.73 -8.22
CA GLU A 205 -4.57 -5.90 -9.40
C GLU A 205 -5.03 -4.44 -9.19
N LYS A 206 -5.97 -4.21 -8.25
CA LYS A 206 -6.47 -2.89 -7.86
C LYS A 206 -5.75 -2.31 -6.64
N VAL A 207 -4.75 -3.02 -6.13
CA VAL A 207 -4.00 -2.60 -4.94
C VAL A 207 -2.63 -2.12 -5.33
N MET A 208 -1.72 -3.04 -5.64
CA MET A 208 -0.32 -2.70 -5.89
C MET A 208 0.37 -3.75 -6.75
N LEU A 209 1.42 -3.33 -7.42
CA LEU A 209 2.47 -4.18 -7.96
C LEU A 209 3.71 -3.97 -7.09
N VAL A 210 4.13 -5.03 -6.40
CA VAL A 210 5.33 -5.01 -5.57
C VAL A 210 6.56 -5.00 -6.47
N ILE A 211 7.43 -4.00 -6.31
CA ILE A 211 8.67 -3.89 -7.08
C ILE A 211 9.79 -4.57 -6.31
N CYS A 212 10.33 -5.63 -6.88
CA CYS A 212 11.41 -6.42 -6.30
C CYS A 212 12.75 -5.92 -6.87
N HIS A 213 13.44 -5.09 -6.11
CA HIS A 213 14.73 -4.48 -6.47
C HIS A 213 15.79 -4.70 -5.37
N SER A 214 17.05 -4.39 -5.68
CA SER A 214 18.19 -4.66 -4.80
C SER A 214 18.16 -3.93 -3.45
N GLU A 215 17.46 -2.80 -3.38
CA GLU A 215 17.37 -1.99 -2.17
C GLU A 215 16.18 -2.36 -1.26
N ASN A 216 15.36 -3.38 -1.59
CA ASN A 216 14.28 -3.79 -0.72
C ASN A 216 14.82 -4.24 0.65
N THR A 217 14.18 -3.85 1.74
CA THR A 217 14.54 -4.27 3.11
C THR A 217 14.54 -5.79 3.28
N PHE A 218 13.56 -6.46 2.66
CA PHE A 218 13.49 -7.91 2.57
C PHE A 218 13.83 -8.37 1.16
N SER A 219 14.89 -9.19 1.01
CA SER A 219 15.29 -9.74 -0.30
C SER A 219 14.25 -10.71 -0.83
N LYS A 220 13.48 -10.26 -1.82
CA LYS A 220 12.42 -11.05 -2.45
C LYS A 220 12.95 -12.03 -3.51
N SER A 221 14.21 -11.91 -3.95
CA SER A 221 14.85 -12.86 -4.89
C SER A 221 14.80 -14.29 -4.38
N LYS A 222 15.04 -14.49 -3.07
CA LYS A 222 14.98 -15.81 -2.44
C LYS A 222 13.61 -16.49 -2.56
N LEU A 223 12.53 -15.71 -2.65
CA LEU A 223 11.19 -16.26 -2.87
C LEU A 223 11.06 -16.85 -4.27
N ARG A 224 11.66 -16.20 -5.27
CA ARG A 224 11.66 -16.66 -6.66
C ARG A 224 12.58 -17.85 -6.87
N ASP A 225 13.76 -17.83 -6.25
CA ASP A 225 14.80 -18.86 -6.42
C ASP A 225 14.38 -20.20 -5.80
N ALA A 226 13.52 -20.16 -4.77
CA ALA A 226 12.91 -21.35 -4.15
C ALA A 226 11.40 -21.11 -3.98
N PRO A 227 10.62 -21.14 -5.08
CA PRO A 227 9.22 -20.75 -5.04
C PRO A 227 8.39 -21.77 -4.22
N SER A 228 7.59 -21.23 -3.31
CA SER A 228 6.63 -22.03 -2.56
C SER A 228 5.48 -22.52 -3.47
N PRO A 229 4.71 -23.54 -3.06
CA PRO A 229 3.57 -24.03 -3.86
C PRO A 229 2.50 -22.98 -4.18
N VAL A 230 2.46 -21.88 -3.42
CA VAL A 230 1.53 -20.76 -3.65
C VAL A 230 2.13 -19.64 -4.51
N MET A 231 3.32 -19.86 -5.07
CA MET A 231 3.99 -18.89 -5.94
C MET A 231 4.04 -19.40 -7.37
N ARG A 232 3.64 -18.56 -8.33
CA ARG A 232 3.63 -18.91 -9.74
C ARG A 232 4.11 -17.77 -10.62
N LYS A 233 4.90 -18.09 -11.65
CA LYS A 233 5.25 -17.14 -12.70
C LYS A 233 4.04 -16.88 -13.58
N THR A 234 3.82 -15.59 -13.93
CA THR A 234 2.70 -15.19 -14.80
C THR A 234 3.20 -14.88 -16.21
N GLY A 235 2.29 -14.76 -17.16
CA GLY A 235 2.58 -14.23 -18.51
C GLY A 235 2.45 -12.71 -18.61
N LEU A 236 2.16 -12.03 -17.50
CA LEU A 236 1.92 -10.59 -17.48
C LEU A 236 3.21 -9.81 -17.76
N LYS A 237 3.06 -8.57 -18.22
CA LYS A 237 4.16 -7.64 -18.47
C LYS A 237 3.92 -6.35 -17.69
N LEU A 238 4.97 -5.61 -17.39
CA LEU A 238 4.90 -4.35 -16.64
C LEU A 238 3.88 -3.37 -17.25
N ARG A 239 3.75 -3.34 -18.58
CA ARG A 239 2.75 -2.51 -19.30
C ARG A 239 1.29 -2.86 -18.99
N SER A 240 1.03 -4.04 -18.43
CA SER A 240 -0.32 -4.43 -18.01
C SER A 240 -0.79 -3.65 -16.77
N PHE A 241 0.14 -3.15 -15.98
CA PHE A 241 -0.08 -2.37 -14.77
C PHE A 241 0.21 -0.89 -14.99
N ILE A 242 1.36 -0.56 -15.54
CA ILE A 242 1.87 0.80 -15.66
C ILE A 242 1.75 1.26 -17.11
N ARG A 243 0.88 2.24 -17.38
CA ARG A 243 0.66 2.76 -18.74
C ARG A 243 1.70 3.79 -19.16
N LYS A 244 2.18 4.62 -18.22
CA LYS A 244 3.15 5.70 -18.46
C LYS A 244 4.53 5.10 -18.76
N LYS A 245 5.09 5.40 -19.93
CA LYS A 245 6.34 4.80 -20.40
C LYS A 245 7.51 5.14 -19.45
N GLU A 246 7.65 6.39 -19.08
CA GLU A 246 8.74 6.86 -18.22
C GLU A 246 8.75 6.16 -16.85
N MET A 247 7.57 5.89 -16.30
CA MET A 247 7.43 5.13 -15.05
C MET A 247 7.83 3.66 -15.24
N ARG A 248 7.47 3.05 -16.39
CA ARG A 248 7.94 1.69 -16.69
C ARG A 248 9.45 1.63 -16.84
N ASP A 249 10.01 2.59 -17.59
CA ASP A 249 11.47 2.67 -17.82
C ASP A 249 12.20 2.85 -16.47
N PHE A 250 11.64 3.62 -15.54
CA PHE A 250 12.18 3.75 -14.20
C PHE A 250 12.14 2.40 -13.44
N TYR A 251 10.97 1.79 -13.34
CA TYR A 251 10.82 0.55 -12.57
C TYR A 251 11.53 -0.65 -13.18
N SER A 252 11.77 -0.68 -14.48
CA SER A 252 12.59 -1.73 -15.11
C SER A 252 14.09 -1.63 -14.80
N HIS A 253 14.55 -0.48 -14.28
CA HIS A 253 15.94 -0.25 -13.90
C HIS A 253 16.10 0.13 -12.40
N ALA A 254 15.07 -0.07 -11.59
CA ALA A 254 15.04 0.31 -10.17
C ALA A 254 15.96 -0.55 -9.29
#